data_6128946dcfe34124f53b8410467ec56d
#
_entry.id   6128946dcfe34124f53b8410467ec56d
#
_cell.length_a   1.000
_cell.length_b   1.000
_cell.length_c   1.000
_cell.angle_alpha   90.00
_cell.angle_beta   90.00
_cell.angle_gamma   90.00
#
_symmetry.space_group_name_H-M   'P 1'
#
loop_
_entity.id
_entity.type
_entity.pdbx_description
1 polymer ?
#
loop_
_entity_poly.entity_id
_entity_poly.type
_entity_poly.pdbx_seq_one_letter_code
_entity_poly.pdbx_strand_id
1 'polypeptide(L)'
;GKQGNVDAKIHFAPADNKLDLDLKASEPAGGIIANLLKLPDAPPIDIVVSGTGPLANWSGIGTFVVDRQIVTQLTGRHQLSDKGHYIEAKGDGEFERFLPEKFKSLFAGKTSFDIAGTATTAGGIDIARANIESDAVHGTASGNVDPKGASDLAVELSAKDKPVTVDVGNSAVPILVAV
;
A
#
# COMPACT_ATOMS: atom_id res chain seq x y z
N GLY A 1 0.27 -2.81 27.71
CA GLY A 1 -0.50 -2.95 26.46
C GLY A 1 -0.72 -4.42 26.14
N LYS A 2 -1.78 -4.76 25.44
CA LYS A 2 -2.01 -6.11 24.94
C LYS A 2 -0.90 -6.46 23.96
N GLN A 3 -0.24 -7.60 24.16
CA GLN A 3 0.91 -8.00 23.33
C GLN A 3 0.41 -8.55 22.00
N GLY A 4 0.97 -8.02 20.89
CA GLY A 4 0.88 -8.66 19.58
C GLY A 4 1.78 -9.90 19.54
N ASN A 5 1.53 -10.77 18.56
CA ASN A 5 2.33 -11.95 18.28
C ASN A 5 2.91 -11.86 16.88
N VAL A 6 4.16 -12.28 16.73
CA VAL A 6 4.81 -12.41 15.42
C VAL A 6 5.42 -13.80 15.33
N ASP A 7 4.99 -14.57 14.35
CA ASP A 7 5.57 -15.85 13.95
C ASP A 7 6.23 -15.67 12.57
N ALA A 8 7.52 -15.90 12.49
CA ALA A 8 8.27 -15.77 11.26
C ALA A 8 9.10 -17.04 11.01
N LYS A 9 8.87 -17.68 9.88
CA LYS A 9 9.72 -18.75 9.35
C LYS A 9 10.52 -18.19 8.20
N ILE A 10 11.82 -18.14 8.39
CA ILE A 10 12.76 -17.57 7.42
C ILE A 10 13.76 -18.68 7.09
N HIS A 11 13.79 -19.06 5.83
CA HIS A 11 14.82 -19.98 5.31
C HIS A 11 15.64 -19.24 4.25
N PHE A 12 16.92 -19.13 4.50
CA PHE A 12 17.86 -18.54 3.56
C PHE A 12 18.86 -19.60 3.09
N ALA A 13 18.93 -19.80 1.77
CA ALA A 13 19.88 -20.68 1.12
C ALA A 13 21.02 -19.84 0.50
N PRO A 14 22.20 -19.75 1.15
CA PRO A 14 23.28 -18.86 0.69
C PRO A 14 23.83 -19.23 -0.69
N ALA A 15 23.85 -20.53 -1.04
CA ALA A 15 24.36 -21.01 -2.32
C ALA A 15 23.61 -20.41 -3.53
N ASP A 16 22.29 -20.26 -3.40
CA ASP A 16 21.40 -19.76 -4.45
C ASP A 16 20.95 -18.33 -4.17
N ASN A 17 21.43 -17.75 -3.07
CA ASN A 17 20.98 -16.44 -2.54
C ASN A 17 19.45 -16.34 -2.41
N LYS A 18 18.80 -17.47 -2.11
CA LYS A 18 17.35 -17.64 -2.09
C LYS A 18 16.79 -17.41 -0.70
N LEU A 19 15.72 -16.65 -0.62
CA LEU A 19 14.94 -16.38 0.60
C LEU A 19 13.53 -16.98 0.44
N ASP A 20 13.18 -17.88 1.37
CA ASP A 20 11.80 -18.29 1.60
C ASP A 20 11.32 -17.63 2.91
N LEU A 21 10.20 -16.94 2.86
CA LEU A 21 9.61 -16.20 3.97
C LEU A 21 8.16 -16.61 4.17
N ASP A 22 7.83 -17.00 5.41
CA ASP A 22 6.46 -17.05 5.93
C ASP A 22 6.39 -16.22 7.19
N LEU A 23 5.64 -15.12 7.15
CA LEU A 23 5.41 -14.20 8.25
C LEU A 23 3.93 -14.15 8.60
N LYS A 24 3.62 -14.30 9.89
CA LYS A 24 2.31 -14.04 10.45
C LYS A 24 2.47 -13.10 11.63
N ALA A 25 1.85 -11.95 11.54
CA ALA A 25 1.82 -10.97 12.61
C ALA A 25 0.36 -10.71 13.01
N SER A 26 0.08 -10.73 14.30
CA SER A 26 -1.25 -10.47 14.84
C SER A 26 -1.16 -9.48 15.98
N GLU A 27 -2.04 -8.51 16.01
CA GLU A 27 -2.22 -7.65 17.17
C GLU A 27 -3.70 -7.59 17.61
N PRO A 28 -3.97 -7.58 18.92
CA PRO A 28 -5.33 -7.40 19.41
C PRO A 28 -5.81 -5.96 19.25
N ALA A 29 -7.10 -5.74 19.46
CA ALA A 29 -7.68 -4.39 19.47
C ALA A 29 -6.90 -3.44 20.41
N GLY A 30 -6.65 -2.21 19.94
CA GLY A 30 -5.82 -1.23 20.62
C GLY A 30 -4.31 -1.43 20.40
N GLY A 31 -3.93 -2.22 19.39
CA GLY A 31 -2.55 -2.50 19.05
C GLY A 31 -1.80 -1.32 18.43
N ILE A 32 -0.50 -1.51 18.24
CA ILE A 32 0.40 -0.43 17.75
C ILE A 32 0.10 -0.07 16.30
N ILE A 33 -0.13 -1.07 15.44
CA ILE A 33 -0.36 -0.85 14.00
C ILE A 33 -1.69 -0.13 13.78
N ALA A 34 -2.76 -0.57 14.46
CA ALA A 34 -4.06 0.06 14.37
C ALA A 34 -4.02 1.54 14.80
N ASN A 35 -3.28 1.83 15.87
CA ASN A 35 -3.09 3.21 16.34
C ASN A 35 -2.20 4.05 15.40
N LEU A 36 -1.13 3.47 14.87
CA LEU A 36 -0.24 4.14 13.90
C LEU A 36 -0.99 4.51 12.62
N LEU A 37 -1.82 3.60 12.12
CA LEU A 37 -2.68 3.80 10.95
C LEU A 37 -3.92 4.65 11.26
N LYS A 38 -4.13 5.02 12.54
CA LYS A 38 -5.29 5.79 13.01
C LYS A 38 -6.63 5.15 12.61
N LEU A 39 -6.68 3.81 12.66
CA LEU A 39 -7.91 3.09 12.34
C LEU A 39 -8.99 3.38 13.40
N PRO A 40 -10.24 3.64 12.99
CA PRO A 40 -11.35 3.82 13.92
C PRO A 40 -11.46 2.63 14.88
N ASP A 41 -11.67 2.90 16.17
CA ASP A 41 -11.80 1.90 17.23
C ASP A 41 -10.57 0.99 17.44
N ALA A 42 -9.45 1.28 16.77
CA ALA A 42 -8.22 0.50 16.81
C ALA A 42 -8.47 -1.03 16.80
N PRO A 43 -9.07 -1.59 15.74
CA PRO A 43 -9.48 -3.00 15.65
C PRO A 43 -8.29 -3.96 15.69
N PRO A 44 -8.52 -5.27 15.94
CA PRO A 44 -7.47 -6.27 15.82
C PRO A 44 -7.02 -6.40 14.36
N ILE A 45 -5.71 -6.64 14.18
CA ILE A 45 -5.07 -6.74 12.86
C ILE A 45 -4.30 -8.05 12.76
N ASP A 46 -4.44 -8.72 11.61
CA ASP A 46 -3.57 -9.81 11.21
C ASP A 46 -2.91 -9.50 9.86
N ILE A 47 -1.63 -9.77 9.77
CA ILE A 47 -0.83 -9.63 8.54
C ILE A 47 -0.22 -10.98 8.24
N VAL A 48 -0.41 -11.46 7.03
CA VAL A 48 0.23 -12.68 6.53
C VAL A 48 1.02 -12.32 5.28
N VAL A 49 2.30 -12.67 5.27
CA VAL A 49 3.17 -12.49 4.10
C VAL A 49 3.89 -13.80 3.84
N SER A 50 3.82 -14.29 2.63
CA SER A 50 4.64 -15.42 2.17
C SER A 50 5.28 -15.11 0.83
N GLY A 51 6.49 -15.61 0.64
CA GLY A 51 7.20 -15.38 -0.61
C GLY A 51 8.47 -16.20 -0.73
N THR A 52 8.96 -16.28 -1.95
CA THR A 52 10.15 -17.05 -2.30
C THR A 52 10.89 -16.42 -3.46
N GLY A 53 12.18 -16.62 -3.50
CA GLY A 53 13.03 -16.22 -4.63
C GLY A 53 14.41 -15.73 -4.21
N PRO A 54 15.28 -15.49 -5.18
CA PRO A 54 16.55 -14.83 -4.91
C PRO A 54 16.33 -13.44 -4.30
N LEU A 55 17.16 -13.02 -3.35
CA LEU A 55 17.08 -11.68 -2.72
C LEU A 55 17.10 -10.56 -3.76
N ALA A 56 17.83 -10.74 -4.86
CA ALA A 56 17.86 -9.77 -5.94
C ALA A 56 16.61 -9.76 -6.83
N ASN A 57 15.73 -10.76 -6.72
CA ASN A 57 14.47 -10.89 -7.47
C ASN A 57 13.49 -11.74 -6.69
N TRP A 58 13.02 -11.21 -5.58
CA TRP A 58 12.09 -11.89 -4.67
C TRP A 58 10.63 -11.53 -4.99
N SER A 59 9.72 -12.48 -4.82
CA SER A 59 8.28 -12.25 -4.97
C SER A 59 7.49 -12.93 -3.86
N GLY A 60 6.35 -12.34 -3.53
CA GLY A 60 5.48 -12.85 -2.47
C GLY A 60 4.05 -12.37 -2.60
N ILE A 61 3.23 -12.89 -1.71
CA ILE A 61 1.85 -12.50 -1.51
C ILE A 61 1.67 -11.97 -0.09
N GLY A 62 0.78 -11.01 0.07
CA GLY A 62 0.40 -10.45 1.35
C GLY A 62 -1.10 -10.44 1.54
N THR A 63 -1.56 -10.67 2.76
CA THR A 63 -2.96 -10.51 3.16
C THR A 63 -3.02 -9.67 4.41
N PHE A 64 -3.85 -8.64 4.38
CA PHE A 64 -4.12 -7.78 5.50
C PHE A 64 -5.56 -7.98 5.96
N VAL A 65 -5.71 -8.34 7.23
CA VAL A 65 -7.00 -8.66 7.86
C VAL A 65 -7.25 -7.68 8.99
N VAL A 66 -8.42 -7.09 9.03
CA VAL A 66 -8.85 -6.18 10.09
C VAL A 66 -10.19 -6.65 10.61
N ASP A 67 -10.32 -6.79 11.91
CA ASP A 67 -11.53 -7.29 12.57
C ASP A 67 -12.03 -8.61 11.94
N ARG A 68 -11.10 -9.54 11.67
CA ARG A 68 -11.35 -10.86 11.07
C ARG A 68 -11.87 -10.83 9.63
N GLN A 69 -11.84 -9.69 8.97
CA GLN A 69 -12.23 -9.55 7.56
C GLN A 69 -11.00 -9.24 6.72
N ILE A 70 -10.84 -9.94 5.59
CA ILE A 70 -9.79 -9.63 4.64
C ILE A 70 -10.08 -8.26 4.04
N VAL A 71 -9.19 -7.31 4.30
CA VAL A 71 -9.26 -5.96 3.77
C VAL A 71 -8.57 -5.88 2.43
N THR A 72 -7.41 -6.50 2.29
CA THR A 72 -6.68 -6.51 1.02
C THR A 72 -5.87 -7.78 0.87
N GLN A 73 -5.73 -8.19 -0.38
CA GLN A 73 -4.74 -9.16 -0.82
C GLN A 73 -3.87 -8.51 -1.88
N LEU A 74 -2.58 -8.75 -1.80
CA LEU A 74 -1.61 -8.17 -2.73
C LEU A 74 -0.55 -9.17 -3.15
N THR A 75 0.00 -8.96 -4.32
CA THR A 75 1.25 -9.55 -4.78
C THR A 75 2.34 -8.49 -4.71
N GLY A 76 3.53 -8.89 -4.28
CA GLY A 76 4.68 -8.02 -4.19
C GLY A 76 5.88 -8.59 -4.93
N ARG A 77 6.70 -7.73 -5.48
CA ARG A 77 7.97 -8.08 -6.11
C ARG A 77 9.04 -7.09 -5.69
N HIS A 78 10.21 -7.62 -5.40
CA HIS A 78 11.41 -6.84 -5.15
C HIS A 78 12.48 -7.23 -6.16
N GLN A 79 13.17 -6.23 -6.72
CA GLN A 79 14.34 -6.44 -7.57
C GLN A 79 15.45 -5.49 -7.14
N LEU A 80 16.65 -6.03 -7.00
CA LEU A 80 17.84 -5.23 -6.77
C LEU A 80 18.45 -4.85 -8.13
N SER A 81 18.78 -3.58 -8.30
CA SER A 81 19.45 -3.02 -9.47
C SER A 81 20.56 -2.05 -9.04
N ASP A 82 21.35 -1.59 -9.98
CA ASP A 82 22.38 -0.56 -9.71
C ASP A 82 21.78 0.77 -9.24
N LYS A 83 20.51 1.01 -9.54
CA LYS A 83 19.77 2.22 -9.11
C LYS A 83 19.24 2.11 -7.69
N GLY A 84 19.13 0.92 -7.14
CA GLY A 84 18.57 0.63 -5.82
C GLY A 84 17.57 -0.51 -5.82
N HIS A 85 16.61 -0.44 -4.91
CA HIS A 85 15.59 -1.45 -4.66
C HIS A 85 14.31 -1.12 -5.42
N TYR A 86 14.07 -1.81 -6.53
CA TYR A 86 12.76 -1.72 -7.20
C TYR A 86 11.74 -2.56 -6.45
N ILE A 87 10.60 -1.96 -6.17
CA ILE A 87 9.47 -2.58 -5.46
C ILE A 87 8.23 -2.41 -6.32
N GLU A 88 7.48 -3.49 -6.46
CA GLU A 88 6.19 -3.51 -7.11
C GLU A 88 5.18 -4.16 -6.18
N ALA A 89 3.98 -3.59 -6.08
CA ALA A 89 2.86 -4.14 -5.34
C ALA A 89 1.57 -3.96 -6.14
N LYS A 90 0.81 -5.05 -6.30
CA LYS A 90 -0.50 -5.05 -6.94
C LYS A 90 -1.49 -5.77 -6.05
N GLY A 91 -2.67 -5.22 -5.93
CA GLY A 91 -3.69 -5.84 -5.11
C GLY A 91 -5.03 -5.14 -5.23
N ASP A 92 -5.95 -5.65 -4.47
CA ASP A 92 -7.27 -5.06 -4.32
C ASP A 92 -7.77 -5.21 -2.87
N GLY A 93 -8.74 -4.38 -2.50
CA GLY A 93 -9.31 -4.41 -1.17
C GLY A 93 -10.50 -3.49 -1.00
N GLU A 94 -11.08 -3.54 0.20
CA GLU A 94 -12.17 -2.66 0.63
C GLU A 94 -11.65 -1.74 1.73
N PHE A 95 -11.36 -0.49 1.37
CA PHE A 95 -10.68 0.46 2.25
C PHE A 95 -11.60 1.51 2.88
N GLU A 96 -12.82 1.67 2.38
CA GLU A 96 -13.76 2.72 2.77
C GLU A 96 -13.88 2.91 4.29
N ARG A 97 -14.09 1.82 5.03
CA ARG A 97 -14.31 1.85 6.48
C ARG A 97 -13.11 2.33 7.31
N PHE A 98 -11.91 2.33 6.71
CA PHE A 98 -10.67 2.74 7.38
C PHE A 98 -10.28 4.17 7.06
N LEU A 99 -11.04 4.84 6.18
CA LEU A 99 -10.73 6.18 5.74
C LEU A 99 -11.53 7.21 6.55
N PRO A 100 -10.99 8.42 6.71
CA PRO A 100 -11.76 9.55 7.20
C PRO A 100 -13.02 9.78 6.33
N GLU A 101 -14.12 10.22 6.94
CA GLU A 101 -15.42 10.43 6.28
C GLU A 101 -15.31 11.14 4.93
N LYS A 102 -14.48 12.19 4.85
CA LYS A 102 -14.25 12.98 3.63
C LYS A 102 -13.71 12.20 2.44
N PHE A 103 -13.12 11.02 2.67
CA PHE A 103 -12.54 10.19 1.62
C PHE A 103 -13.32 8.91 1.36
N LYS A 104 -14.27 8.55 2.21
CA LYS A 104 -15.03 7.30 2.08
C LYS A 104 -15.71 7.15 0.73
N SER A 105 -16.36 8.20 0.25
CA SER A 105 -17.06 8.18 -1.04
C SER A 105 -16.15 7.95 -2.24
N LEU A 106 -14.85 8.28 -2.12
CA LEU A 106 -13.87 8.04 -3.20
C LEU A 106 -13.48 6.58 -3.30
N PHE A 107 -13.54 5.84 -2.20
CA PHE A 107 -13.05 4.47 -2.08
C PHE A 107 -14.16 3.51 -1.63
N ALA A 108 -15.41 3.87 -1.89
CA ALA A 108 -16.54 2.98 -1.67
C ALA A 108 -16.41 1.74 -2.56
N GLY A 109 -16.71 0.57 -1.98
CA GLY A 109 -16.60 -0.70 -2.67
C GLY A 109 -15.15 -1.18 -2.86
N LYS A 110 -14.94 -1.93 -3.94
CA LYS A 110 -13.64 -2.53 -4.23
C LYS A 110 -12.68 -1.51 -4.85
N THR A 111 -11.51 -1.38 -4.26
CA THR A 111 -10.42 -0.54 -4.78
C THR A 111 -9.25 -1.43 -5.18
N SER A 112 -8.76 -1.30 -6.39
CA SER A 112 -7.51 -1.93 -6.85
C SER A 112 -6.37 -0.93 -6.90
N PHE A 113 -5.14 -1.43 -6.75
CA PHE A 113 -3.93 -0.63 -6.87
C PHE A 113 -2.82 -1.38 -7.60
N ASP A 114 -1.99 -0.63 -8.32
CA ASP A 114 -0.76 -1.09 -8.98
C ASP A 114 0.30 -0.02 -8.76
N ILE A 115 1.23 -0.30 -7.87
CA ILE A 115 2.27 0.62 -7.44
C ILE A 115 3.63 0.02 -7.78
N ALA A 116 4.50 0.82 -8.38
CA ALA A 116 5.88 0.42 -8.65
C ALA A 116 6.82 1.63 -8.54
N GLY A 117 7.97 1.39 -7.94
CA GLY A 117 8.98 2.43 -7.78
C GLY A 117 10.32 1.87 -7.32
N THR A 118 11.31 2.74 -7.28
CA THR A 118 12.67 2.42 -6.85
C THR A 118 13.04 3.26 -5.65
N ALA A 119 13.35 2.61 -4.54
CA ALA A 119 14.08 3.25 -3.46
C ALA A 119 15.55 3.36 -3.90
N THR A 120 15.99 4.59 -4.19
CA THR A 120 17.29 4.83 -4.81
C THR A 120 18.43 4.75 -3.78
N THR A 121 19.62 4.42 -4.25
CA THR A 121 20.82 4.40 -3.40
C THR A 121 21.17 5.78 -2.82
N ALA A 122 20.67 6.85 -3.42
CA ALA A 122 20.81 8.23 -2.93
C ALA A 122 19.83 8.57 -1.78
N GLY A 123 18.89 7.68 -1.47
CA GLY A 123 17.89 7.86 -0.39
C GLY A 123 16.57 8.49 -0.84
N GLY A 124 16.37 8.72 -2.13
CA GLY A 124 15.11 9.16 -2.71
C GLY A 124 14.21 7.99 -3.15
N ILE A 125 13.04 8.32 -3.68
CA ILE A 125 12.09 7.36 -4.24
C ILE A 125 11.70 7.82 -5.64
N ASP A 126 11.94 6.99 -6.65
CA ASP A 126 11.42 7.15 -8.00
C ASP A 126 10.12 6.35 -8.11
N ILE A 127 9.00 7.01 -8.28
CA ILE A 127 7.69 6.41 -8.50
C ILE A 127 7.51 6.22 -10.01
N ALA A 128 7.67 4.98 -10.47
CA ALA A 128 7.48 4.66 -11.89
C ALA A 128 6.00 4.69 -12.28
N ARG A 129 5.14 4.22 -11.37
CA ARG A 129 3.67 4.31 -11.47
C ARG A 129 3.04 4.09 -10.09
N ALA A 130 1.93 4.76 -9.86
CA ALA A 130 1.02 4.46 -8.79
C ALA A 130 -0.39 4.66 -9.34
N ASN A 131 -1.09 3.57 -9.61
CA ASN A 131 -2.45 3.58 -10.13
C ASN A 131 -3.39 3.11 -9.02
N ILE A 132 -4.46 3.84 -8.81
CA ILE A 132 -5.55 3.49 -7.90
C ILE A 132 -6.86 3.56 -8.67
N GLU A 133 -7.68 2.53 -8.52
CA GLU A 133 -8.94 2.38 -9.21
C GLU A 133 -10.01 1.97 -8.21
N SER A 134 -11.05 2.77 -8.04
CA SER A 134 -12.25 2.46 -7.27
C SER A 134 -13.49 2.57 -8.16
N ASP A 135 -14.68 2.37 -7.59
CA ASP A 135 -15.92 2.60 -8.32
C ASP A 135 -16.14 4.08 -8.65
N ALA A 136 -15.63 4.98 -7.82
CA ALA A 136 -15.85 6.41 -7.96
C ALA A 136 -14.73 7.16 -8.68
N VAL A 137 -13.47 6.73 -8.50
CA VAL A 137 -12.31 7.49 -8.99
C VAL A 137 -11.25 6.59 -9.62
N HIS A 138 -10.53 7.20 -10.55
CA HIS A 138 -9.25 6.73 -11.07
C HIS A 138 -8.17 7.71 -10.71
N GLY A 139 -7.08 7.22 -10.13
CA GLY A 139 -5.95 8.04 -9.72
C GLY A 139 -4.64 7.49 -10.25
N THR A 140 -3.76 8.38 -10.69
CA THR A 140 -2.40 8.03 -11.10
C THR A 140 -1.39 8.96 -10.44
N ALA A 141 -0.21 8.42 -10.13
CA ALA A 141 0.92 9.23 -9.72
C ALA A 141 2.22 8.66 -10.27
N SER A 142 3.14 9.55 -10.64
CA SER A 142 4.50 9.22 -11.06
C SER A 142 5.45 10.38 -10.74
N GLY A 143 6.75 10.12 -10.78
CA GLY A 143 7.75 11.15 -10.51
C GLY A 143 8.74 10.77 -9.45
N ASN A 144 9.38 11.75 -8.83
CA ASN A 144 10.39 11.49 -7.83
C ASN A 144 10.16 12.25 -6.52
N VAL A 145 10.53 11.62 -5.42
CA VAL A 145 10.53 12.21 -4.08
C VAL A 145 11.97 12.22 -3.55
N ASP A 146 12.51 13.41 -3.36
CA ASP A 146 13.81 13.58 -2.72
C ASP A 146 13.62 14.15 -1.31
N PRO A 147 14.00 13.42 -0.24
CA PRO A 147 13.86 13.89 1.13
C PRO A 147 14.78 15.08 1.47
N LYS A 148 15.79 15.37 0.63
CA LYS A 148 16.77 16.42 0.84
C LYS A 148 16.70 17.54 -0.20
N GLY A 149 15.89 17.38 -1.23
CA GLY A 149 15.80 18.28 -2.37
C GLY A 149 14.39 18.54 -2.85
N ALA A 150 14.28 19.02 -4.07
CA ALA A 150 12.99 19.24 -4.72
C ALA A 150 12.40 17.90 -5.19
N SER A 151 11.15 17.68 -4.86
CA SER A 151 10.36 16.56 -5.39
C SER A 151 9.60 17.01 -6.61
N ASP A 152 9.51 16.13 -7.62
CA ASP A 152 8.73 16.35 -8.83
C ASP A 152 7.72 15.20 -8.98
N LEU A 153 6.45 15.49 -8.75
CA LEU A 153 5.37 14.53 -8.75
C LEU A 153 4.26 14.99 -9.70
N ALA A 154 3.94 14.15 -10.67
CA ALA A 154 2.72 14.25 -11.45
C ALA A 154 1.64 13.40 -10.77
N VAL A 155 0.52 14.02 -10.42
CA VAL A 155 -0.63 13.35 -9.81
C VAL A 155 -1.88 13.74 -10.58
N GLU A 156 -2.62 12.75 -11.04
CA GLU A 156 -3.92 12.93 -11.68
C GLU A 156 -4.98 12.19 -10.90
N LEU A 157 -6.14 12.79 -10.73
CA LEU A 157 -7.30 12.17 -10.12
C LEU A 157 -8.53 12.56 -10.93
N SER A 158 -9.26 11.56 -11.39
CA SER A 158 -10.49 11.74 -12.17
C SER A 158 -11.65 10.95 -11.57
N ALA A 159 -12.84 11.56 -11.57
CA ALA A 159 -14.07 10.86 -11.26
C ALA A 159 -14.54 10.05 -12.47
N LYS A 160 -15.14 8.88 -12.24
CA LYS A 160 -15.59 8.00 -13.33
C LYS A 160 -16.96 8.43 -13.89
N ASP A 161 -18.00 8.32 -13.08
CA ASP A 161 -19.37 8.49 -13.57
C ASP A 161 -20.06 9.75 -13.06
N LYS A 162 -19.60 10.33 -11.97
CA LYS A 162 -20.20 11.50 -11.34
C LYS A 162 -19.13 12.41 -10.77
N PRO A 163 -19.32 13.72 -10.81
CA PRO A 163 -18.44 14.66 -10.11
C PRO A 163 -18.37 14.30 -8.62
N VAL A 164 -17.18 14.18 -8.11
CA VAL A 164 -16.94 13.93 -6.69
C VAL A 164 -16.32 15.17 -6.07
N THR A 165 -16.75 15.55 -4.89
CA THR A 165 -16.20 16.68 -4.16
C THR A 165 -15.36 16.18 -2.99
N VAL A 166 -14.15 16.69 -2.87
CA VAL A 166 -13.26 16.40 -1.75
C VAL A 166 -13.01 17.69 -0.97
N ASP A 167 -13.26 17.65 0.33
CA ASP A 167 -12.94 18.77 1.21
C ASP A 167 -11.43 18.80 1.50
N VAL A 168 -10.77 19.83 0.99
CA VAL A 168 -9.36 20.08 1.26
C VAL A 168 -9.23 21.32 2.14
N GLY A 169 -9.09 21.10 3.44
CA GLY A 169 -9.08 22.20 4.41
C GLY A 169 -10.42 22.95 4.46
N ASN A 170 -10.42 24.25 4.14
CA ASN A 170 -11.63 25.08 4.11
C ASN A 170 -12.26 25.19 2.70
N SER A 171 -11.84 24.38 1.75
CA SER A 171 -12.30 24.44 0.37
C SER A 171 -12.75 23.07 -0.10
N ALA A 172 -13.90 23.02 -0.78
CA ALA A 172 -14.35 21.84 -1.49
C ALA A 172 -13.77 21.88 -2.91
N VAL A 173 -13.02 20.85 -3.28
CA VAL A 173 -12.42 20.72 -4.62
C VAL A 173 -13.23 19.70 -5.42
N PRO A 174 -13.90 20.09 -6.51
CA PRO A 174 -14.57 19.13 -7.36
C PRO A 174 -13.55 18.33 -8.18
N ILE A 175 -13.72 17.03 -8.19
CA ILE A 175 -13.01 16.12 -9.12
C ILE A 175 -13.95 15.94 -10.31
N LEU A 176 -13.52 16.41 -11.47
CA LEU A 176 -14.33 16.37 -12.70
C LEU A 176 -14.33 14.97 -13.30
N VAL A 177 -15.42 14.62 -13.96
CA VAL A 177 -15.51 13.39 -14.76
C VAL A 177 -14.53 13.51 -15.92
N ALA A 178 -13.67 12.51 -16.11
CA ALA A 178 -12.89 12.38 -17.33
C ALA A 178 -13.85 12.03 -18.49
N VAL A 179 -13.83 12.83 -19.56
CA VAL A 179 -14.61 12.61 -20.80
C VAL A 179 -13.72 11.91 -21.82
#